data_afe153cdfecc79a3c37355f28c469e0e
#
_entry.id   afe153cdfecc79a3c37355f28c469e0e
#
_cell.length_a   1.000
_cell.length_b   1.000
_cell.length_c   1.000
_cell.angle_alpha   90.00
_cell.angle_beta   90.00
_cell.angle_gamma   90.00
#
_symmetry.space_group_name_H-M   'P 1'
#
loop_
_entity.id
_entity.type
_entity.pdbx_description
1 polymer ?
#
loop_
_entity_poly.entity_id
_entity_poly.type
_entity_poly.pdbx_seq_one_letter_code
_entity_poly.pdbx_strand_id
1 'polypeptide(L)'
;MAVWLLRANMKQLDWIAVDWGTSSLRIWGLGADNQQVFYLASDEGMASMHDAQTFETTLLKHVAAYLPADKSIPVLCCGMVGAKQGWHDVGYQVLPCNPLTHQSPLRVPDTDPRLKVWILPGLSQQSPADVMRGEETQIAGLLSKLSAAKPFDGMICLPGTHSKWAQVETGEVIQFATFLTGELFALLGQQSVLRFSVSDSEWCEDTFVSAVKEAYANPAQLSHLVFSVRAADVLAQPQGKHGKARLSGLLIGLELAGAKGLASTKQVQLVGNDDLTKLYQTAMTALGLAVVVQSGDDLVLLGLQSAYQQILE
;
A
#
# COMPACT_ATOMS: atom_id res chain seq x y z
N MET A 1 -33.60 -24.84 28.11
CA MET A 1 -32.46 -24.25 28.88
C MET A 1 -31.10 -24.33 28.18
N ALA A 2 -30.96 -24.91 26.99
CA ALA A 2 -29.68 -25.07 26.28
C ALA A 2 -29.40 -24.00 25.22
N VAL A 3 -30.36 -23.14 24.86
CA VAL A 3 -30.17 -22.09 23.81
C VAL A 3 -29.54 -20.80 24.35
N TRP A 4 -29.53 -20.60 25.68
CA TRP A 4 -28.96 -19.40 26.32
C TRP A 4 -27.44 -19.48 26.58
N LEU A 5 -26.85 -20.67 26.57
CA LEU A 5 -25.41 -20.85 26.84
C LEU A 5 -24.52 -20.73 25.59
N LEU A 6 -25.09 -20.73 24.39
CA LEU A 6 -24.34 -20.55 23.13
C LEU A 6 -24.14 -19.07 22.72
N ARG A 7 -24.83 -18.12 23.37
CA ARG A 7 -24.65 -16.67 23.10
C ARG A 7 -23.53 -16.01 23.93
N ALA A 8 -22.97 -16.70 24.91
CA ALA A 8 -22.00 -16.09 25.85
C ALA A 8 -20.57 -15.97 25.32
N ASN A 9 -20.28 -16.38 24.06
CA ASN A 9 -18.91 -16.31 23.50
C ASN A 9 -18.85 -15.75 22.06
N MET A 10 -19.90 -15.15 21.55
CA MET A 10 -19.76 -14.39 20.29
C MET A 10 -19.17 -13.02 20.63
N LYS A 11 -17.92 -12.80 20.20
CA LYS A 11 -17.28 -11.49 20.27
C LYS A 11 -18.23 -10.45 19.65
N GLN A 12 -18.54 -9.39 20.38
CA GLN A 12 -19.46 -8.37 19.93
C GLN A 12 -18.77 -7.49 18.88
N LEU A 13 -19.43 -7.22 17.76
CA LEU A 13 -18.96 -6.28 16.77
C LEU A 13 -19.22 -4.85 17.26
N ASP A 14 -18.18 -4.04 17.37
CA ASP A 14 -18.27 -2.65 17.77
C ASP A 14 -17.94 -1.68 16.64
N TRP A 15 -17.04 -2.02 15.75
CA TRP A 15 -16.71 -1.23 14.56
C TRP A 15 -16.09 -2.09 13.44
N ILE A 16 -15.97 -1.50 12.25
CA ILE A 16 -15.43 -2.16 11.06
C ILE A 16 -14.30 -1.30 10.48
N ALA A 17 -13.13 -1.90 10.29
CA ALA A 17 -12.02 -1.32 9.55
C ALA A 17 -12.05 -1.81 8.10
N VAL A 18 -11.82 -0.92 7.14
CA VAL A 18 -11.86 -1.24 5.71
C VAL A 18 -10.65 -0.63 5.01
N ASP A 19 -9.88 -1.48 4.33
CA ASP A 19 -8.89 -1.04 3.37
C ASP A 19 -9.39 -1.35 1.96
N TRP A 20 -9.70 -0.30 1.21
CA TRP A 20 -10.29 -0.41 -0.12
C TRP A 20 -9.33 0.11 -1.19
N GLY A 21 -8.49 -0.80 -1.69
CA GLY A 21 -7.52 -0.51 -2.73
C GLY A 21 -8.14 -0.42 -4.13
N THR A 22 -7.28 -0.30 -5.14
CA THR A 22 -7.71 -0.27 -6.56
C THR A 22 -8.27 -1.62 -7.00
N SER A 23 -7.63 -2.73 -6.63
CA SER A 23 -7.97 -4.09 -7.08
C SER A 23 -8.44 -5.01 -5.96
N SER A 24 -8.36 -4.60 -4.70
CA SER A 24 -8.65 -5.45 -3.54
C SER A 24 -9.43 -4.70 -2.47
N LEU A 25 -10.21 -5.46 -1.71
CA LEU A 25 -10.99 -5.00 -0.56
C LEU A 25 -10.67 -5.91 0.62
N ARG A 26 -10.28 -5.31 1.76
CA ARG A 26 -10.06 -5.99 3.03
C ARG A 26 -10.93 -5.39 4.11
N ILE A 27 -11.60 -6.23 4.89
CA ILE A 27 -12.57 -5.83 5.91
C ILE A 27 -12.27 -6.58 7.21
N TRP A 28 -12.09 -5.86 8.29
CA TRP A 28 -11.97 -6.40 9.65
C TRP A 28 -13.15 -5.95 10.49
N GLY A 29 -13.91 -6.89 11.05
CA GLY A 29 -14.86 -6.60 12.13
C GLY A 29 -14.14 -6.68 13.46
N LEU A 30 -14.27 -5.64 14.28
CA LEU A 30 -13.51 -5.45 15.51
C LEU A 30 -14.45 -5.22 16.70
N GLY A 31 -14.07 -5.74 17.87
CA GLY A 31 -14.69 -5.44 19.15
C GLY A 31 -14.14 -4.16 19.78
N ALA A 32 -14.65 -3.78 20.94
CA ALA A 32 -14.26 -2.55 21.65
C ALA A 32 -12.77 -2.52 22.04
N ASP A 33 -12.16 -3.65 22.28
CA ASP A 33 -10.74 -3.81 22.58
C ASP A 33 -9.88 -4.10 21.33
N ASN A 34 -10.41 -3.81 20.13
CA ASN A 34 -9.79 -4.12 18.85
C ASN A 34 -9.54 -5.61 18.57
N GLN A 35 -10.13 -6.52 19.37
CA GLN A 35 -10.06 -7.94 19.05
C GLN A 35 -10.81 -8.23 17.74
N GLN A 36 -10.22 -9.02 16.88
CA GLN A 36 -10.84 -9.39 15.60
C GLN A 36 -12.03 -10.33 15.82
N VAL A 37 -13.19 -9.91 15.31
CA VAL A 37 -14.44 -10.68 15.27
C VAL A 37 -14.53 -11.48 13.97
N PHE A 38 -14.22 -10.82 12.84
CA PHE A 38 -14.10 -11.47 11.53
C PHE A 38 -13.06 -10.75 10.65
N TYR A 39 -12.62 -11.43 9.61
CA TYR A 39 -11.80 -10.89 8.52
C TYR A 39 -12.33 -11.41 7.18
N LEU A 40 -12.43 -10.52 6.21
CA LEU A 40 -12.87 -10.81 4.85
C LEU A 40 -11.93 -10.12 3.87
N ALA A 41 -11.65 -10.80 2.76
CA ALA A 41 -10.90 -10.23 1.64
C ALA A 41 -11.59 -10.60 0.33
N SER A 42 -11.59 -9.68 -0.64
CA SER A 42 -12.10 -9.92 -1.99
C SER A 42 -11.34 -9.09 -3.03
N ASP A 43 -11.51 -9.46 -4.30
CA ASP A 43 -10.95 -8.73 -5.45
C ASP A 43 -11.88 -7.58 -5.91
N GLU A 44 -12.85 -7.18 -5.07
CA GLU A 44 -13.79 -6.11 -5.36
C GLU A 44 -13.21 -4.74 -4.96
N GLY A 45 -12.05 -4.39 -5.54
CA GLY A 45 -11.44 -3.08 -5.39
C GLY A 45 -12.18 -1.98 -6.17
N MET A 46 -11.74 -0.73 -6.03
CA MET A 46 -12.35 0.43 -6.69
C MET A 46 -12.51 0.25 -8.21
N ALA A 47 -11.58 -0.43 -8.87
CA ALA A 47 -11.63 -0.65 -10.32
C ALA A 47 -12.86 -1.46 -10.78
N SER A 48 -13.51 -2.20 -9.90
CA SER A 48 -14.74 -2.95 -10.16
C SER A 48 -16.03 -2.19 -9.79
N MET A 49 -15.90 -0.97 -9.25
CA MET A 49 -17.03 -0.12 -8.85
C MET A 49 -17.44 0.80 -10.00
N HIS A 50 -18.74 1.02 -10.18
CA HIS A 50 -19.27 1.84 -11.27
C HIS A 50 -19.78 3.20 -10.80
N ASP A 51 -20.23 3.28 -9.55
CA ASP A 51 -20.76 4.49 -8.92
C ASP A 51 -20.67 4.41 -7.39
N ALA A 52 -21.03 5.50 -6.70
CA ALA A 52 -21.00 5.56 -5.25
C ALA A 52 -21.94 4.53 -4.57
N GLN A 53 -23.07 4.20 -5.16
CA GLN A 53 -24.03 3.24 -4.62
C GLN A 53 -23.46 1.80 -4.66
N THR A 54 -22.63 1.49 -5.65
CA THR A 54 -21.95 0.19 -5.77
C THR A 54 -21.03 -0.08 -4.59
N PHE A 55 -20.34 0.95 -4.04
CA PHE A 55 -19.52 0.79 -2.85
C PHE A 55 -20.33 0.36 -1.62
N GLU A 56 -21.45 1.03 -1.35
CA GLU A 56 -22.31 0.67 -0.22
C GLU A 56 -22.89 -0.74 -0.37
N THR A 57 -23.41 -1.06 -1.55
CA THR A 57 -23.96 -2.38 -1.85
C THR A 57 -22.91 -3.48 -1.66
N THR A 58 -21.68 -3.24 -2.13
CA THR A 58 -20.57 -4.18 -1.97
C THR A 58 -20.20 -4.34 -0.49
N LEU A 59 -20.07 -3.25 0.25
CA LEU A 59 -19.79 -3.33 1.69
C LEU A 59 -20.88 -4.13 2.42
N LEU A 60 -22.15 -3.80 2.19
CA LEU A 60 -23.29 -4.49 2.81
C LEU A 60 -23.36 -5.97 2.44
N LYS A 61 -23.08 -6.34 1.18
CA LYS A 61 -22.97 -7.74 0.75
C LYS A 61 -22.05 -8.55 1.66
N HIS A 62 -20.93 -7.96 2.08
CA HIS A 62 -19.94 -8.62 2.91
C HIS A 62 -20.27 -8.59 4.40
N VAL A 63 -20.81 -7.48 4.90
CA VAL A 63 -20.93 -7.29 6.36
C VAL A 63 -22.33 -7.47 6.93
N ALA A 64 -23.40 -7.50 6.11
CA ALA A 64 -24.78 -7.50 6.58
C ALA A 64 -25.12 -8.62 7.59
N ALA A 65 -24.52 -9.80 7.42
CA ALA A 65 -24.74 -10.94 8.32
C ALA A 65 -24.17 -10.74 9.74
N TYR A 66 -23.25 -9.78 9.90
CA TYR A 66 -22.57 -9.48 11.17
C TYR A 66 -23.17 -8.25 11.88
N LEU A 67 -24.00 -7.45 11.16
CA LEU A 67 -24.56 -6.22 11.72
C LEU A 67 -25.61 -6.52 12.78
N PRO A 68 -25.55 -5.91 13.96
CA PRO A 68 -26.60 -6.01 14.97
C PRO A 68 -27.88 -5.29 14.50
N ALA A 69 -29.03 -5.73 15.01
CA ALA A 69 -30.33 -5.18 14.60
C ALA A 69 -30.68 -3.85 15.29
N ASP A 70 -30.03 -3.55 16.40
CA ASP A 70 -30.42 -2.52 17.37
C ASP A 70 -29.46 -1.32 17.45
N LYS A 71 -28.32 -1.37 16.77
CA LYS A 71 -27.34 -0.28 16.74
C LYS A 71 -26.71 -0.11 15.36
N SER A 72 -26.30 1.12 15.03
CA SER A 72 -25.49 1.39 13.87
C SER A 72 -24.01 1.16 14.21
N ILE A 73 -23.28 0.56 13.25
CA ILE A 73 -21.85 0.22 13.39
C ILE A 73 -21.00 1.28 12.71
N PRO A 74 -20.02 1.86 13.41
CA PRO A 74 -18.99 2.70 12.80
C PRO A 74 -18.15 1.89 11.80
N VAL A 75 -17.88 2.49 10.65
CA VAL A 75 -16.99 1.95 9.60
C VAL A 75 -15.95 3.00 9.28
N LEU A 76 -14.68 2.65 9.40
CA LEU A 76 -13.57 3.51 9.00
C LEU A 76 -12.85 2.92 7.81
N CYS A 77 -12.81 3.67 6.71
CA CYS A 77 -12.22 3.26 5.45
C CYS A 77 -10.93 4.04 5.16
N CYS A 78 -9.95 3.39 4.56
CA CYS A 78 -8.80 4.00 3.93
C CYS A 78 -8.64 3.55 2.48
N GLY A 79 -7.77 4.19 1.73
CA GLY A 79 -7.42 3.81 0.35
C GLY A 79 -8.29 4.49 -0.71
N MET A 80 -8.38 3.85 -1.87
CA MET A 80 -8.95 4.43 -3.09
C MET A 80 -10.44 4.75 -3.00
N VAL A 81 -11.15 4.23 -2.02
CA VAL A 81 -12.56 4.56 -1.71
C VAL A 81 -12.76 6.07 -1.48
N GLY A 82 -11.71 6.78 -1.02
CA GLY A 82 -11.72 8.23 -0.78
C GLY A 82 -11.23 9.08 -1.96
N ALA A 83 -10.97 8.49 -3.12
CA ALA A 83 -10.57 9.21 -4.32
C ALA A 83 -11.75 9.94 -4.97
N LYS A 84 -11.47 10.88 -5.88
CA LYS A 84 -12.50 11.60 -6.65
C LYS A 84 -13.47 10.66 -7.40
N GLN A 85 -13.00 9.50 -7.81
CA GLN A 85 -13.80 8.44 -8.47
C GLN A 85 -14.24 7.36 -7.49
N GLY A 86 -13.95 7.51 -6.19
CA GLY A 86 -14.34 6.58 -5.15
C GLY A 86 -15.76 6.80 -4.63
N TRP A 87 -16.05 6.26 -3.46
CA TRP A 87 -17.36 6.40 -2.82
C TRP A 87 -17.66 7.86 -2.43
N HIS A 88 -16.67 8.53 -1.84
CA HIS A 88 -16.78 9.94 -1.46
C HIS A 88 -15.40 10.60 -1.51
N ASP A 89 -15.26 11.70 -2.23
CA ASP A 89 -13.99 12.44 -2.32
C ASP A 89 -13.67 13.13 -1.00
N VAL A 90 -12.63 12.67 -0.34
CA VAL A 90 -12.20 13.19 0.98
C VAL A 90 -10.94 14.07 0.89
N GLY A 91 -10.44 14.31 -0.32
CA GLY A 91 -9.26 15.14 -0.55
C GLY A 91 -7.97 14.59 0.05
N TYR A 92 -7.05 15.49 0.36
CA TYR A 92 -5.70 15.20 0.84
C TYR A 92 -5.29 16.19 1.93
N GLN A 93 -4.53 15.71 2.90
CA GLN A 93 -3.80 16.57 3.83
C GLN A 93 -2.46 16.98 3.22
N VAL A 94 -2.08 18.24 3.42
CA VAL A 94 -0.84 18.81 2.87
C VAL A 94 0.31 18.57 3.83
N LEU A 95 1.48 18.19 3.29
CA LEU A 95 2.73 18.07 4.06
C LEU A 95 3.30 19.42 4.50
N PRO A 96 4.05 19.49 5.63
CA PRO A 96 4.36 18.38 6.55
C PRO A 96 3.16 18.00 7.42
N CYS A 97 3.03 16.70 7.74
CA CYS A 97 1.91 16.23 8.54
C CYS A 97 2.24 14.93 9.27
N ASN A 98 1.72 14.78 10.48
CA ASN A 98 1.75 13.52 11.20
C ASN A 98 0.47 12.72 10.89
N PRO A 99 0.54 11.61 10.14
CA PRO A 99 -0.64 10.84 9.78
C PRO A 99 -1.31 10.12 10.96
N LEU A 100 -0.70 10.11 12.16
CA LEU A 100 -1.34 9.60 13.37
C LEU A 100 -2.31 10.60 14.00
N THR A 101 -1.97 11.91 13.97
CA THR A 101 -2.64 12.91 14.80
C THR A 101 -3.42 13.96 14.00
N HIS A 102 -3.17 14.06 12.71
CA HIS A 102 -3.80 15.07 11.84
C HIS A 102 -4.82 14.47 10.87
N GLN A 103 -5.20 13.20 11.02
CA GLN A 103 -6.23 12.62 10.18
C GLN A 103 -7.62 13.18 10.59
N SER A 104 -8.26 13.85 9.64
CA SER A 104 -9.64 14.31 9.79
C SER A 104 -10.53 13.48 8.85
N PRO A 105 -11.02 12.32 9.31
CA PRO A 105 -11.86 11.48 8.48
C PRO A 105 -13.17 12.20 8.15
N LEU A 106 -13.57 12.13 6.88
CA LEU A 106 -14.83 12.70 6.42
C LEU A 106 -15.92 11.64 6.45
N ARG A 107 -17.09 12.05 6.93
CA ARG A 107 -18.26 11.20 6.97
C ARG A 107 -18.91 11.11 5.60
N VAL A 108 -19.22 9.89 5.16
CA VAL A 108 -20.05 9.66 3.97
C VAL A 108 -21.52 9.94 4.35
N PRO A 109 -22.21 10.88 3.68
CA PRO A 109 -23.62 11.15 3.93
C PRO A 109 -24.52 10.01 3.41
N ASP A 110 -25.74 9.97 3.92
CA ASP A 110 -26.87 9.15 3.39
C ASP A 110 -26.55 7.65 3.20
N THR A 111 -25.77 7.08 4.13
CA THR A 111 -25.49 5.64 4.15
C THR A 111 -26.62 4.84 4.80
N ASP A 112 -26.67 3.51 4.56
CA ASP A 112 -27.55 2.58 5.25
C ASP A 112 -27.62 2.88 6.76
N PRO A 113 -28.79 2.98 7.39
CA PRO A 113 -28.94 3.40 8.79
C PRO A 113 -28.20 2.48 9.80
N ARG A 114 -27.84 1.27 9.40
CA ARG A 114 -27.05 0.34 10.21
C ARG A 114 -25.54 0.66 10.20
N LEU A 115 -25.07 1.58 9.31
CA LEU A 115 -23.70 1.95 9.15
C LEU A 115 -23.47 3.44 9.40
N LYS A 116 -22.31 3.77 9.94
CA LYS A 116 -21.76 5.14 10.00
C LYS A 116 -20.39 5.11 9.38
N VAL A 117 -20.29 5.55 8.12
CA VAL A 117 -19.06 5.39 7.33
C VAL A 117 -18.23 6.67 7.36
N TRP A 118 -16.92 6.54 7.67
CA TRP A 118 -15.91 7.58 7.54
C TRP A 118 -14.79 7.10 6.62
N ILE A 119 -14.19 8.02 5.91
CA ILE A 119 -13.07 7.75 5.02
C ILE A 119 -11.90 8.66 5.39
N LEU A 120 -10.70 8.08 5.48
CA LEU A 120 -9.47 8.81 5.74
C LEU A 120 -8.98 9.55 4.49
N PRO A 121 -8.51 10.80 4.61
CA PRO A 121 -7.89 11.51 3.51
C PRO A 121 -6.50 10.93 3.17
N GLY A 122 -6.06 11.12 1.92
CA GLY A 122 -4.69 10.86 1.53
C GLY A 122 -3.71 11.95 1.98
N LEU A 123 -2.45 11.87 1.56
CA LEU A 123 -1.46 12.93 1.72
C LEU A 123 -1.11 13.55 0.38
N SER A 124 -0.80 14.86 0.37
CA SER A 124 -0.34 15.58 -0.80
C SER A 124 0.88 16.44 -0.49
N GLN A 125 1.73 16.56 -1.51
CA GLN A 125 2.89 17.43 -1.54
C GLN A 125 2.74 18.40 -2.71
N GLN A 126 3.03 19.69 -2.49
CA GLN A 126 2.81 20.72 -3.51
C GLN A 126 4.04 20.92 -4.40
N SER A 127 5.24 20.73 -3.87
CA SER A 127 6.48 20.98 -4.62
C SER A 127 7.60 20.00 -4.19
N PRO A 128 7.98 19.08 -5.10
CA PRO A 128 7.29 18.73 -6.34
C PRO A 128 5.88 18.19 -6.06
N ALA A 129 4.96 18.33 -7.03
CA ALA A 129 3.59 17.84 -6.86
C ALA A 129 3.57 16.32 -6.77
N ASP A 130 2.99 15.77 -5.70
CA ASP A 130 2.84 14.33 -5.50
C ASP A 130 1.66 14.03 -4.57
N VAL A 131 1.11 12.80 -4.66
CA VAL A 131 0.00 12.34 -3.84
C VAL A 131 0.16 10.87 -3.44
N MET A 132 -0.35 10.51 -2.25
CA MET A 132 -0.54 9.11 -1.87
C MET A 132 -1.93 8.92 -1.25
N ARG A 133 -2.48 7.70 -1.39
CA ARG A 133 -3.77 7.35 -0.79
C ARG A 133 -3.81 5.86 -0.47
N GLY A 134 -3.92 5.56 0.83
CA GLY A 134 -3.83 4.23 1.42
C GLY A 134 -2.49 4.01 2.13
N GLU A 135 -1.39 4.43 1.53
CA GLU A 135 -0.05 4.28 2.10
C GLU A 135 0.14 5.14 3.37
N GLU A 136 -0.53 6.30 3.48
CA GLU A 136 -0.52 7.13 4.69
C GLU A 136 -1.04 6.37 5.91
N THR A 137 -2.01 5.47 5.72
CA THR A 137 -2.55 4.64 6.79
C THR A 137 -1.53 3.59 7.26
N GLN A 138 -0.76 2.99 6.33
CA GLN A 138 0.34 2.10 6.68
C GLN A 138 1.47 2.85 7.39
N ILE A 139 1.79 4.07 6.96
CA ILE A 139 2.76 4.95 7.63
C ILE A 139 2.26 5.26 9.05
N ALA A 140 1.00 5.62 9.24
CA ALA A 140 0.40 5.85 10.55
C ALA A 140 0.57 4.63 11.48
N GLY A 141 0.26 3.42 10.97
CA GLY A 141 0.46 2.18 11.71
C GLY A 141 1.92 1.93 12.10
N LEU A 142 2.86 2.21 11.19
CA LEU A 142 4.28 2.09 11.49
C LEU A 142 4.71 3.09 12.56
N LEU A 143 4.28 4.34 12.47
CA LEU A 143 4.58 5.36 13.45
C LEU A 143 4.01 5.00 14.84
N SER A 144 2.78 4.49 14.91
CA SER A 144 2.18 4.04 16.17
C SER A 144 3.01 2.92 16.83
N LYS A 145 3.57 2.02 16.02
CA LYS A 145 4.41 0.90 16.48
C LYS A 145 5.79 1.37 16.96
N LEU A 146 6.42 2.33 16.27
CA LEU A 146 7.80 2.74 16.52
C LEU A 146 7.93 3.90 17.50
N SER A 147 6.90 4.75 17.64
CA SER A 147 6.98 6.01 18.39
C SER A 147 6.69 5.87 19.89
N ALA A 148 6.59 4.65 20.44
CA ALA A 148 6.26 4.44 21.86
C ALA A 148 7.24 5.11 22.85
N ALA A 149 8.50 5.33 22.46
CA ALA A 149 9.52 5.92 23.34
C ALA A 149 10.05 7.28 22.83
N LYS A 150 10.04 7.48 21.51
CA LYS A 150 10.50 8.72 20.88
C LYS A 150 9.94 8.79 19.43
N PRO A 151 9.64 10.01 18.88
CA PRO A 151 9.22 10.15 17.50
C PRO A 151 10.19 9.48 16.52
N PHE A 152 9.65 8.84 15.49
CA PHE A 152 10.45 8.20 14.46
C PHE A 152 11.07 9.21 13.51
N ASP A 153 12.35 8.99 13.20
CA ASP A 153 13.09 9.69 12.16
C ASP A 153 13.65 8.65 11.18
N GLY A 154 13.38 8.78 9.88
CA GLY A 154 13.89 7.84 8.90
C GLY A 154 13.15 7.82 7.57
N MET A 155 13.51 6.83 6.76
CA MET A 155 12.94 6.59 5.44
C MET A 155 12.03 5.37 5.46
N ILE A 156 10.86 5.49 4.83
CA ILE A 156 9.90 4.41 4.63
C ILE A 156 9.74 4.18 3.14
N CYS A 157 9.89 2.93 2.70
CA CYS A 157 9.62 2.48 1.33
C CYS A 157 8.41 1.56 1.33
N LEU A 158 7.42 1.86 0.49
CA LEU A 158 6.22 1.07 0.29
C LEU A 158 6.13 0.66 -1.19
N PRO A 159 6.70 -0.50 -1.56
CA PRO A 159 6.66 -1.01 -2.93
C PRO A 159 5.22 -1.28 -3.39
N GLY A 160 4.93 -1.00 -4.65
CA GLY A 160 3.61 -1.25 -5.23
C GLY A 160 3.57 -0.94 -6.73
N THR A 161 2.35 -0.85 -7.26
CA THR A 161 2.13 -0.33 -8.62
C THR A 161 2.77 1.05 -8.77
N HIS A 162 2.58 1.89 -7.76
CA HIS A 162 3.19 3.21 -7.57
C HIS A 162 3.94 3.19 -6.23
N SER A 163 5.21 2.83 -6.25
CA SER A 163 6.04 2.77 -5.04
C SER A 163 6.18 4.13 -4.39
N LYS A 164 6.12 4.19 -3.06
CA LYS A 164 6.28 5.41 -2.28
C LYS A 164 7.56 5.38 -1.45
N TRP A 165 8.25 6.50 -1.43
CA TRP A 165 9.38 6.77 -0.55
C TRP A 165 9.06 7.98 0.31
N ALA A 166 8.81 7.77 1.60
CA ALA A 166 8.43 8.81 2.52
C ALA A 166 9.54 9.09 3.53
N GLN A 167 9.97 10.35 3.61
CA GLN A 167 10.88 10.85 4.63
C GLN A 167 10.08 11.31 5.84
N VAL A 168 10.43 10.80 7.00
CA VAL A 168 9.79 11.14 8.28
C VAL A 168 10.83 11.78 9.18
N GLU A 169 10.47 12.93 9.76
CA GLU A 169 11.24 13.63 10.78
C GLU A 169 10.33 13.96 11.97
N THR A 170 10.78 13.64 13.17
CA THR A 170 10.03 13.84 14.43
C THR A 170 8.59 13.29 14.39
N GLY A 171 8.38 12.19 13.64
CA GLY A 171 7.07 11.56 13.47
C GLY A 171 6.16 12.23 12.44
N GLU A 172 6.63 13.24 11.71
CA GLU A 172 5.91 13.87 10.61
C GLU A 172 6.46 13.44 9.25
N VAL A 173 5.60 13.15 8.30
CA VAL A 173 5.99 13.01 6.89
C VAL A 173 6.28 14.41 6.37
N ILE A 174 7.56 14.65 6.03
CA ILE A 174 8.01 15.97 5.55
C ILE A 174 8.12 16.04 4.03
N GLN A 175 8.36 14.90 3.40
CA GLN A 175 8.50 14.76 1.96
C GLN A 175 8.22 13.32 1.54
N PHE A 176 7.71 13.13 0.32
CA PHE A 176 7.70 11.80 -0.30
C PHE A 176 7.91 11.90 -1.82
N ALA A 177 8.21 10.76 -2.44
CA ALA A 177 8.27 10.62 -3.89
C ALA A 177 7.60 9.34 -4.34
N THR A 178 6.84 9.42 -5.42
CA THR A 178 6.18 8.29 -6.06
C THR A 178 6.95 7.86 -7.30
N PHE A 179 7.16 6.54 -7.42
CA PHE A 179 7.78 5.92 -8.58
C PHE A 179 6.81 4.95 -9.24
N LEU A 180 6.64 5.04 -10.56
CA LEU A 180 5.75 4.19 -11.36
C LEU A 180 6.32 2.77 -11.61
N THR A 181 7.13 2.23 -10.73
CA THR A 181 7.94 1.03 -10.97
C THR A 181 7.11 -0.18 -11.31
N GLY A 182 6.07 -0.48 -10.52
CA GLY A 182 5.18 -1.61 -10.79
C GLY A 182 4.34 -1.42 -12.04
N GLU A 183 3.82 -0.21 -12.29
CA GLU A 183 3.08 0.10 -13.51
C GLU A 183 3.96 0.01 -14.76
N LEU A 184 5.16 0.57 -14.73
CA LEU A 184 6.12 0.45 -15.83
C LEU A 184 6.48 -1.01 -16.12
N PHE A 185 6.67 -1.82 -15.07
CA PHE A 185 6.92 -3.25 -15.24
C PHE A 185 5.75 -3.93 -15.96
N ALA A 186 4.52 -3.67 -15.56
CA ALA A 186 3.32 -4.24 -16.18
C ALA A 186 3.16 -3.78 -17.63
N LEU A 187 3.27 -2.47 -17.89
CA LEU A 187 3.14 -1.90 -19.25
C LEU A 187 4.24 -2.44 -20.19
N LEU A 188 5.48 -2.42 -19.76
CA LEU A 188 6.60 -2.90 -20.58
C LEU A 188 6.53 -4.41 -20.79
N GLY A 189 6.20 -5.17 -19.76
CA GLY A 189 6.13 -6.64 -19.82
C GLY A 189 4.91 -7.18 -20.56
N GLN A 190 3.83 -6.41 -20.71
CA GLN A 190 2.59 -6.89 -21.31
C GLN A 190 2.23 -6.20 -22.62
N GLN A 191 2.52 -4.89 -22.76
CA GLN A 191 2.03 -4.05 -23.88
C GLN A 191 3.13 -3.60 -24.84
N SER A 192 4.42 -3.70 -24.46
CA SER A 192 5.53 -3.36 -25.33
C SER A 192 6.07 -4.57 -26.11
N VAL A 193 7.10 -4.34 -26.94
CA VAL A 193 7.84 -5.42 -27.62
C VAL A 193 8.55 -6.37 -26.65
N LEU A 194 8.75 -5.96 -25.40
CA LEU A 194 9.40 -6.76 -24.38
C LEU A 194 8.52 -7.94 -23.92
N ARG A 195 7.20 -7.90 -24.16
CA ARG A 195 6.28 -8.98 -23.77
C ARG A 195 6.73 -10.34 -24.28
N PHE A 196 7.36 -10.41 -25.45
CA PHE A 196 7.85 -11.65 -26.04
C PHE A 196 9.10 -12.23 -25.35
N SER A 197 9.78 -11.40 -24.56
CA SER A 197 11.02 -11.78 -23.86
C SER A 197 10.83 -11.89 -22.34
N VAL A 198 9.65 -11.50 -21.83
CA VAL A 198 9.34 -11.45 -20.40
C VAL A 198 8.31 -12.50 -19.99
N SER A 199 7.29 -12.79 -20.84
CA SER A 199 6.15 -13.66 -20.49
C SER A 199 6.56 -15.07 -20.07
N ASP A 200 7.44 -15.70 -20.84
CA ASP A 200 7.84 -17.12 -20.66
C ASP A 200 9.26 -17.27 -20.10
N SER A 201 9.81 -16.18 -19.51
CA SER A 201 11.19 -16.18 -19.05
C SER A 201 11.34 -16.81 -17.66
N GLU A 202 12.45 -17.51 -17.47
CA GLU A 202 12.84 -18.09 -16.19
C GLU A 202 13.32 -16.99 -15.23
N TRP A 203 13.02 -17.14 -13.91
CA TRP A 203 13.57 -16.26 -12.92
C TRP A 203 15.03 -16.61 -12.61
N CYS A 204 15.89 -15.59 -12.54
CA CYS A 204 17.29 -15.73 -12.15
C CYS A 204 17.70 -14.56 -11.25
N GLU A 205 18.03 -14.86 -10.00
CA GLU A 205 18.37 -13.84 -9.00
C GLU A 205 19.67 -13.10 -9.35
N ASP A 206 20.69 -13.80 -9.88
CA ASP A 206 21.93 -13.15 -10.29
C ASP A 206 21.71 -12.14 -11.41
N THR A 207 20.84 -12.48 -12.38
CA THR A 207 20.42 -11.55 -13.44
C THR A 207 19.68 -10.34 -12.87
N PHE A 208 18.76 -10.56 -11.92
CA PHE A 208 18.05 -9.50 -11.24
C PHE A 208 19.02 -8.57 -10.51
N VAL A 209 19.89 -9.09 -9.65
CA VAL A 209 20.86 -8.31 -8.86
C VAL A 209 21.82 -7.54 -9.76
N SER A 210 22.32 -8.19 -10.84
CA SER A 210 23.19 -7.51 -11.81
C SER A 210 22.48 -6.34 -12.48
N ALA A 211 21.20 -6.51 -12.87
CA ALA A 211 20.41 -5.45 -13.49
C ALA A 211 20.10 -4.30 -12.53
N VAL A 212 19.83 -4.61 -11.25
CA VAL A 212 19.69 -3.57 -10.19
C VAL A 212 20.94 -2.70 -10.12
N LYS A 213 22.12 -3.31 -9.99
CA LYS A 213 23.39 -2.58 -9.90
C LYS A 213 23.68 -1.75 -11.15
N GLU A 214 23.39 -2.30 -12.32
CA GLU A 214 23.60 -1.63 -13.61
C GLU A 214 22.74 -0.37 -13.75
N ALA A 215 21.42 -0.47 -13.49
CA ALA A 215 20.53 0.67 -13.56
C ALA A 215 20.77 1.69 -12.44
N TYR A 216 21.10 1.24 -11.23
CA TYR A 216 21.47 2.11 -10.12
C TYR A 216 22.71 2.95 -10.42
N ALA A 217 23.72 2.36 -11.08
CA ALA A 217 24.94 3.06 -11.46
C ALA A 217 24.73 3.98 -12.68
N ASN A 218 23.79 3.67 -13.57
CA ASN A 218 23.60 4.36 -14.85
C ASN A 218 22.12 4.72 -15.12
N PRO A 219 21.45 5.46 -14.22
CA PRO A 219 20.00 5.70 -14.33
C PRO A 219 19.60 6.43 -15.63
N ALA A 220 20.45 7.29 -16.18
CA ALA A 220 20.22 8.00 -17.44
C ALA A 220 20.18 7.07 -18.67
N GLN A 221 20.68 5.84 -18.57
CA GLN A 221 20.73 4.88 -19.68
C GLN A 221 19.54 3.91 -19.69
N LEU A 222 18.56 4.08 -18.80
CA LEU A 222 17.49 3.10 -18.62
C LEU A 222 16.81 2.68 -19.93
N SER A 223 16.44 3.62 -20.80
CA SER A 223 15.73 3.30 -22.05
C SER A 223 16.56 2.38 -22.98
N HIS A 224 17.89 2.55 -23.01
CA HIS A 224 18.80 1.67 -23.72
C HIS A 224 18.92 0.29 -23.03
N LEU A 225 19.09 0.27 -21.72
CA LEU A 225 19.21 -0.94 -20.92
C LEU A 225 17.94 -1.82 -21.02
N VAL A 226 16.77 -1.20 -21.00
CA VAL A 226 15.49 -1.92 -21.15
C VAL A 226 15.38 -2.57 -22.53
N PHE A 227 15.84 -1.94 -23.62
CA PHE A 227 15.83 -2.57 -24.94
C PHE A 227 16.79 -3.76 -25.03
N SER A 228 17.86 -3.79 -24.24
CA SER A 228 18.79 -4.92 -24.20
C SER A 228 18.13 -6.24 -23.77
N VAL A 229 17.00 -6.20 -23.04
CA VAL A 229 16.18 -7.37 -22.69
C VAL A 229 15.69 -8.07 -23.97
N ARG A 230 15.16 -7.29 -24.91
CA ARG A 230 14.69 -7.81 -26.21
C ARG A 230 15.85 -8.26 -27.11
N ALA A 231 16.90 -7.47 -27.15
CA ALA A 231 18.07 -7.76 -28.01
C ALA A 231 18.74 -9.09 -27.60
N ALA A 232 18.92 -9.34 -26.30
CA ALA A 232 19.51 -10.57 -25.80
C ALA A 232 18.67 -11.82 -26.15
N ASP A 233 17.36 -11.71 -26.08
CA ASP A 233 16.45 -12.78 -26.45
C ASP A 233 16.51 -13.08 -27.98
N VAL A 234 16.37 -12.04 -28.80
CA VAL A 234 16.41 -12.19 -30.28
C VAL A 234 17.75 -12.78 -30.77
N LEU A 235 18.84 -12.42 -30.10
CA LEU A 235 20.19 -12.95 -30.41
C LEU A 235 20.46 -14.32 -29.77
N ALA A 236 19.45 -14.93 -29.11
CA ALA A 236 19.57 -16.20 -28.40
C ALA A 236 20.74 -16.25 -27.40
N GLN A 237 21.05 -15.10 -26.77
CA GLN A 237 22.07 -15.03 -25.74
C GLN A 237 21.58 -15.72 -24.45
N PRO A 238 22.44 -16.33 -23.62
CA PRO A 238 22.02 -17.04 -22.42
C PRO A 238 21.18 -16.20 -21.45
N GLN A 239 21.49 -14.92 -21.29
CA GLN A 239 20.74 -13.99 -20.45
C GLN A 239 19.35 -13.63 -21.01
N GLY A 240 19.07 -13.86 -22.29
CA GLY A 240 17.77 -13.64 -22.91
C GLY A 240 16.67 -14.49 -22.28
N LYS A 241 17.02 -15.65 -21.69
CA LYS A 241 16.09 -16.52 -20.95
C LYS A 241 15.57 -15.92 -19.65
N HIS A 242 16.17 -14.86 -19.15
CA HIS A 242 15.87 -14.24 -17.85
C HIS A 242 15.30 -12.82 -17.99
N GLY A 243 14.55 -12.56 -19.07
CA GLY A 243 14.02 -11.24 -19.40
C GLY A 243 13.20 -10.58 -18.28
N LYS A 244 12.35 -11.36 -17.58
CA LYS A 244 11.56 -10.90 -16.44
C LYS A 244 12.44 -10.42 -15.28
N ALA A 245 13.43 -11.21 -14.90
CA ALA A 245 14.36 -10.86 -13.82
C ALA A 245 15.17 -9.60 -14.18
N ARG A 246 15.65 -9.51 -15.43
CA ARG A 246 16.40 -8.34 -15.90
C ARG A 246 15.54 -7.08 -15.93
N LEU A 247 14.34 -7.13 -16.50
CA LEU A 247 13.43 -5.97 -16.53
C LEU A 247 13.09 -5.48 -15.12
N SER A 248 12.74 -6.40 -14.21
CA SER A 248 12.45 -6.07 -12.81
C SER A 248 13.64 -5.41 -12.13
N GLY A 249 14.84 -5.96 -12.28
CA GLY A 249 16.06 -5.41 -11.71
C GLY A 249 16.40 -4.02 -12.25
N LEU A 250 16.24 -3.78 -13.56
CA LEU A 250 16.49 -2.46 -14.16
C LEU A 250 15.54 -1.39 -13.61
N LEU A 251 14.26 -1.71 -13.47
CA LEU A 251 13.26 -0.74 -12.99
C LEU A 251 13.42 -0.45 -11.49
N ILE A 252 13.63 -1.49 -10.67
CA ILE A 252 13.90 -1.30 -9.23
C ILE A 252 15.22 -0.57 -9.03
N GLY A 253 16.28 -0.90 -9.80
CA GLY A 253 17.56 -0.20 -9.72
C GLY A 253 17.46 1.29 -10.06
N LEU A 254 16.63 1.65 -11.07
CA LEU A 254 16.32 3.05 -11.40
C LEU A 254 15.65 3.77 -10.23
N GLU A 255 14.61 3.15 -9.65
CA GLU A 255 13.88 3.70 -8.49
C GLU A 255 14.84 3.96 -7.33
N LEU A 256 15.67 2.98 -6.97
CA LEU A 256 16.66 3.10 -5.90
C LEU A 256 17.67 4.20 -6.17
N ALA A 257 18.07 4.42 -7.43
CA ALA A 257 18.93 5.53 -7.82
C ALA A 257 18.21 6.89 -7.65
N GLY A 258 16.94 6.98 -8.03
CA GLY A 258 16.11 8.17 -7.84
C GLY A 258 15.85 8.50 -6.36
N ALA A 259 15.65 7.48 -5.54
CA ALA A 259 15.41 7.62 -4.10
C ALA A 259 16.67 7.95 -3.30
N LYS A 260 17.89 7.84 -3.88
CA LYS A 260 19.17 8.09 -3.20
C LYS A 260 19.26 9.50 -2.59
N GLY A 261 18.68 10.50 -3.25
CA GLY A 261 18.68 11.88 -2.74
C GLY A 261 17.73 12.13 -1.57
N LEU A 262 16.72 11.25 -1.39
CA LEU A 262 15.75 11.32 -0.30
C LEU A 262 16.29 10.60 0.96
N ALA A 263 17.06 9.53 0.77
CA ALA A 263 17.58 8.70 1.86
C ALA A 263 18.81 9.32 2.50
N SER A 264 18.64 10.20 3.48
CA SER A 264 19.72 10.67 4.36
C SER A 264 20.10 9.63 5.43
N THR A 265 19.30 8.57 5.59
CA THR A 265 19.46 7.53 6.61
C THR A 265 20.04 6.24 6.06
N LYS A 266 20.86 5.57 6.88
CA LYS A 266 21.45 4.26 6.53
C LYS A 266 20.45 3.11 6.60
N GLN A 267 19.26 3.30 7.16
CA GLN A 267 18.24 2.25 7.38
C GLN A 267 16.90 2.67 6.79
N VAL A 268 16.30 1.77 6.02
CA VAL A 268 14.97 1.94 5.39
C VAL A 268 13.99 0.98 6.03
N GLN A 269 12.81 1.50 6.42
CA GLN A 269 11.65 0.67 6.77
C GLN A 269 10.96 0.27 5.47
N LEU A 270 11.00 -1.01 5.12
CA LEU A 270 10.39 -1.59 3.93
C LEU A 270 9.04 -2.21 4.30
N VAL A 271 7.95 -1.62 3.81
CA VAL A 271 6.58 -2.03 4.17
C VAL A 271 5.97 -2.86 3.05
N GLY A 272 5.59 -4.08 3.34
CA GLY A 272 4.92 -4.99 2.40
C GLY A 272 4.93 -6.43 2.89
N ASN A 273 4.24 -7.34 2.18
CA ASN A 273 4.04 -8.73 2.62
C ASN A 273 4.34 -9.77 1.53
N ASP A 274 4.63 -9.35 0.33
CA ASP A 274 4.62 -10.19 -0.85
C ASP A 274 6.03 -10.44 -1.44
N ASP A 275 6.04 -11.12 -2.56
CA ASP A 275 7.28 -11.38 -3.30
C ASP A 275 7.93 -10.09 -3.83
N LEU A 276 7.14 -9.02 -4.09
CA LEU A 276 7.68 -7.72 -4.48
C LEU A 276 8.56 -7.15 -3.36
N THR A 277 8.10 -7.23 -2.11
CA THR A 277 8.88 -6.81 -0.93
C THR A 277 10.21 -7.55 -0.83
N LYS A 278 10.21 -8.87 -1.11
CA LYS A 278 11.46 -9.66 -1.13
C LYS A 278 12.43 -9.18 -2.22
N LEU A 279 11.91 -8.83 -3.41
CA LEU A 279 12.73 -8.28 -4.49
C LEU A 279 13.39 -6.95 -4.08
N TYR A 280 12.62 -6.05 -3.44
CA TYR A 280 13.18 -4.79 -2.92
C TYR A 280 14.21 -5.04 -1.82
N GLN A 281 13.95 -5.97 -0.91
CA GLN A 281 14.92 -6.36 0.13
C GLN A 281 16.22 -6.87 -0.49
N THR A 282 16.14 -7.78 -1.48
CA THR A 282 17.29 -8.30 -2.22
C THR A 282 18.06 -7.17 -2.93
N ALA A 283 17.34 -6.29 -3.65
CA ALA A 283 17.92 -5.17 -4.37
C ALA A 283 18.64 -4.18 -3.43
N MET A 284 18.01 -3.77 -2.35
CA MET A 284 18.58 -2.87 -1.35
C MET A 284 19.82 -3.47 -0.66
N THR A 285 19.72 -4.75 -0.27
CA THR A 285 20.86 -5.49 0.33
C THR A 285 22.03 -5.57 -0.64
N ALA A 286 21.78 -5.83 -1.92
CA ALA A 286 22.82 -5.90 -2.95
C ALA A 286 23.54 -4.55 -3.20
N LEU A 287 22.91 -3.44 -2.81
CA LEU A 287 23.45 -2.08 -2.84
C LEU A 287 24.02 -1.62 -1.49
N GLY A 288 24.03 -2.48 -0.46
CA GLY A 288 24.56 -2.18 0.87
C GLY A 288 23.65 -1.31 1.74
N LEU A 289 22.36 -1.21 1.42
CA LEU A 289 21.38 -0.51 2.23
C LEU A 289 20.88 -1.42 3.36
N ALA A 290 20.81 -0.89 4.58
CA ALA A 290 20.21 -1.59 5.69
C ALA A 290 18.65 -1.50 5.62
N VAL A 291 17.97 -2.64 5.71
CA VAL A 291 16.51 -2.73 5.52
C VAL A 291 15.88 -3.45 6.69
N VAL A 292 14.77 -2.90 7.20
CA VAL A 292 13.89 -3.57 8.17
C VAL A 292 12.54 -3.78 7.50
N VAL A 293 12.15 -5.05 7.33
CA VAL A 293 10.87 -5.41 6.71
C VAL A 293 9.75 -5.32 7.74
N GLN A 294 8.65 -4.70 7.36
CA GLN A 294 7.43 -4.55 8.15
C GLN A 294 6.23 -5.11 7.38
N SER A 295 5.33 -5.79 8.08
CA SER A 295 4.10 -6.34 7.50
C SER A 295 3.12 -5.22 7.11
N GLY A 296 2.81 -5.07 5.83
CA GLY A 296 1.89 -4.05 5.34
C GLY A 296 0.45 -4.25 5.83
N ASP A 297 -0.01 -5.51 5.97
CA ASP A 297 -1.37 -5.82 6.44
C ASP A 297 -1.55 -5.47 7.91
N ASP A 298 -0.55 -5.80 8.75
CA ASP A 298 -0.60 -5.44 10.17
C ASP A 298 -0.58 -3.91 10.34
N LEU A 299 0.22 -3.22 9.52
CA LEU A 299 0.35 -1.77 9.62
C LEU A 299 -0.90 -1.02 9.19
N VAL A 300 -1.59 -1.46 8.12
CA VAL A 300 -2.84 -0.80 7.72
C VAL A 300 -3.91 -0.93 8.80
N LEU A 301 -4.03 -2.12 9.42
CA LEU A 301 -4.97 -2.31 10.51
C LEU A 301 -4.61 -1.46 11.74
N LEU A 302 -3.33 -1.41 12.13
CA LEU A 302 -2.85 -0.55 13.23
C LEU A 302 -3.12 0.94 12.95
N GLY A 303 -2.93 1.39 11.70
CA GLY A 303 -3.23 2.76 11.29
C GLY A 303 -4.72 3.09 11.40
N LEU A 304 -5.60 2.19 10.94
CA LEU A 304 -7.05 2.34 11.09
C LEU A 304 -7.49 2.32 12.55
N GLN A 305 -6.89 1.46 13.39
CA GLN A 305 -7.17 1.43 14.82
C GLN A 305 -6.77 2.74 15.52
N SER A 306 -5.60 3.28 15.18
CA SER A 306 -5.13 4.56 15.73
C SER A 306 -6.04 5.73 15.31
N ALA A 307 -6.48 5.75 14.05
CA ALA A 307 -7.39 6.77 13.54
C ALA A 307 -8.80 6.64 14.15
N TYR A 308 -9.28 5.42 14.38
CA TYR A 308 -10.60 5.19 14.99
C TYR A 308 -10.68 5.71 16.42
N GLN A 309 -9.62 5.61 17.21
CA GLN A 309 -9.57 6.17 18.57
C GLN A 309 -9.79 7.67 18.57
N GLN A 310 -9.31 8.40 17.56
CA GLN A 310 -9.49 9.86 17.45
C GLN A 310 -10.93 10.26 17.05
N ILE A 311 -11.70 9.36 16.43
CA ILE A 311 -13.11 9.62 16.08
C ILE A 311 -14.01 9.48 17.31
N LEU A 312 -13.59 8.68 18.30
CA LEU A 312 -14.34 8.45 19.54
C LEU A 312 -14.15 9.55 20.58
N GLU A 313 -13.07 10.32 20.51
CA GLU A 313 -12.77 11.49 21.34
C GLU A 313 -13.46 12.74 20.79
#